data_e847f91f0051ee6afaa8c628754a4f18
#
_entry.id   e847f91f0051ee6afaa8c628754a4f18
#
_cell.length_a   1.000
_cell.length_b   1.000
_cell.length_c   1.000
_cell.angle_alpha   90.00
_cell.angle_beta   90.00
_cell.angle_gamma   90.00
#
_symmetry.space_group_name_H-M   'P 1'
#
loop_
_entity.id
_entity.type
_entity.pdbx_description
1 polymer ?
#
loop_
_entity_poly.entity_id
_entity_poly.type
_entity_poly.pdbx_seq_one_letter_code
_entity_poly.pdbx_strand_id
1 'polypeptide(L)' 'MVKQRSHADVIAEARQAIAAAKRLVDEQTAIVRRLEQTGGCNSEAIDLLNNLRELLAARERRLLRVLSWPSRDNAA' A
#
# COMPACT_ATOMS: atom_id res chain seq x y z
N MET A 1 4.94 15.04 25.54
CA MET A 1 3.47 15.03 25.41
C MET A 1 3.06 14.08 24.30
N VAL A 2 2.17 13.17 24.61
CA VAL A 2 1.71 12.21 23.63
C VAL A 2 0.53 12.81 22.87
N LYS A 3 0.68 12.92 21.56
CA LYS A 3 -0.40 13.41 20.71
C LYS A 3 -1.26 12.24 20.29
N GLN A 4 -2.53 12.29 20.59
CA GLN A 4 -3.46 11.27 20.15
C GLN A 4 -3.78 11.48 18.66
N ARG A 5 -3.80 10.38 17.93
CA ARG A 5 -4.17 10.41 16.52
C ARG A 5 -5.68 10.43 16.40
N SER A 6 -6.16 11.33 15.58
CA SER A 6 -7.58 11.34 15.26
C SER A 6 -7.87 10.29 14.20
N HIS A 7 -9.15 9.97 14.03
CA HIS A 7 -9.57 9.06 12.96
C HIS A 7 -9.16 9.61 11.59
N ALA A 8 -9.26 10.93 11.41
CA ALA A 8 -8.82 11.56 10.17
C ALA A 8 -7.32 11.38 9.94
N ASP A 9 -6.51 11.45 10.99
CA ASP A 9 -5.06 11.23 10.86
C ASP A 9 -4.76 9.81 10.43
N VAL A 10 -5.46 8.83 10.99
CA VAL A 10 -5.27 7.43 10.63
C VAL A 10 -5.65 7.19 9.16
N ILE A 11 -6.75 7.80 8.72
CA ILE A 11 -7.17 7.71 7.31
C ILE A 11 -6.11 8.32 6.40
N ALA A 12 -5.60 9.50 6.73
CA ALA A 12 -4.58 10.16 5.93
C ALA A 12 -3.31 9.31 5.84
N GLU A 13 -2.88 8.72 6.95
CA GLU A 13 -1.71 7.84 6.94
C GLU A 13 -1.94 6.60 6.10
N ALA A 14 -3.13 6.01 6.18
CA ALA A 14 -3.46 4.84 5.38
C ALA A 14 -3.44 5.17 3.89
N ARG A 15 -3.95 6.35 3.51
CA ARG A 15 -3.93 6.78 2.10
C ARG A 15 -2.51 7.03 1.62
N GLN A 16 -1.65 7.61 2.46
CA GLN A 16 -0.24 7.81 2.11
C GLN A 16 0.47 6.49 1.93
N ALA A 17 0.17 5.52 2.79
CA ALA A 17 0.76 4.18 2.68
C ALA A 17 0.35 3.51 1.37
N ILE A 18 -0.90 3.68 0.94
CA ILE A 18 -1.38 3.17 -0.34
C ILE A 18 -0.64 3.84 -1.49
N ALA A 19 -0.52 5.16 -1.46
CA ALA A 19 0.18 5.88 -2.53
C ALA A 19 1.63 5.43 -2.65
N ALA A 20 2.31 5.22 -1.53
CA ALA A 20 3.69 4.73 -1.54
C ALA A 20 3.76 3.32 -2.13
N ALA A 21 2.82 2.44 -1.76
CA ALA A 21 2.80 1.08 -2.29
C ALA A 21 2.52 1.07 -3.80
N LYS A 22 1.61 1.92 -4.27
CA LYS A 22 1.33 2.03 -5.70
C LYS A 22 2.57 2.44 -6.47
N ARG A 23 3.33 3.39 -5.93
CA ARG A 23 4.56 3.84 -6.57
C ARG A 23 5.56 2.70 -6.68
N LEU A 24 5.71 1.90 -5.62
CA LEU A 24 6.61 0.75 -5.64
C LEU A 24 6.17 -0.28 -6.66
N VAL A 25 4.86 -0.54 -6.77
CA VAL A 25 4.32 -1.47 -7.77
C VAL A 25 4.63 -0.96 -9.17
N ASP A 26 4.42 0.34 -9.42
CA ASP A 26 4.68 0.91 -10.75
C ASP A 26 6.16 0.83 -11.11
N GLU A 27 7.05 1.15 -10.17
CA GLU A 27 8.48 1.06 -10.40
C GLU A 27 8.91 -0.36 -10.71
N GLN A 28 8.40 -1.33 -9.94
CA GLN A 28 8.77 -2.72 -10.14
C GLN A 28 8.19 -3.27 -11.44
N THR A 29 6.99 -2.83 -11.81
CA THR A 29 6.39 -3.22 -13.09
C THR A 29 7.28 -2.78 -14.25
N ALA A 30 7.84 -1.57 -14.18
CA ALA A 30 8.74 -1.07 -15.23
C ALA A 30 10.01 -1.92 -15.29
N ILE A 31 10.54 -2.33 -14.12
CA ILE A 31 11.73 -3.17 -14.08
C ILE A 31 11.45 -4.53 -14.73
N VAL A 32 10.33 -5.16 -14.40
CA VAL A 32 9.96 -6.46 -14.96
C VAL A 32 9.85 -6.35 -16.50
N ARG A 33 9.18 -5.30 -16.97
CA ARG A 33 9.04 -5.11 -18.43
C ARG A 33 10.38 -4.95 -19.12
N ARG A 34 11.29 -4.21 -18.51
CA ARG A 34 12.63 -4.02 -19.07
C ARG A 34 13.38 -5.35 -19.14
N LEU A 35 13.31 -6.16 -18.08
CA LEU A 35 13.98 -7.45 -18.09
C LEU A 35 13.37 -8.39 -19.13
N GLU A 36 12.07 -8.38 -19.31
CA GLU A 36 11.42 -9.18 -20.33
C GLU A 36 11.91 -8.80 -21.73
N GLN A 37 12.09 -7.50 -21.99
CA GLN A 37 12.55 -7.02 -23.27
C GLN A 37 13.99 -7.44 -23.56
N THR A 38 14.82 -7.55 -22.53
CA THR A 38 16.22 -7.94 -22.70
C THR A 38 16.42 -9.46 -22.69
N GLY A 39 15.37 -10.22 -22.44
CA GLY A 39 15.46 -11.68 -22.40
C GLY A 39 16.17 -12.23 -21.17
N GLY A 40 16.36 -11.41 -20.14
CA GLY A 40 17.01 -11.86 -18.91
C GLY A 40 16.10 -12.69 -18.03
N CYS A 41 16.71 -13.35 -17.04
CA CYS A 41 15.95 -14.07 -16.03
C CYS A 41 15.27 -13.05 -15.12
N ASN A 42 13.95 -13.11 -15.04
CA ASN A 42 13.18 -12.11 -14.32
C ASN A 42 12.33 -12.70 -13.17
N SER A 43 12.59 -13.95 -12.78
CA SER A 43 11.75 -14.60 -11.78
C SER A 43 11.78 -13.87 -10.43
N GLU A 44 12.95 -13.43 -9.99
CA GLU A 44 13.04 -12.68 -8.73
C GLU A 44 12.32 -11.34 -8.83
N ALA A 45 12.42 -10.68 -9.97
CA ALA A 45 11.74 -9.40 -10.18
C ALA A 45 10.23 -9.58 -10.17
N ILE A 46 9.74 -10.66 -10.76
CA ILE A 46 8.31 -10.99 -10.75
C ILE A 46 7.84 -11.32 -9.34
N ASP A 47 8.63 -12.09 -8.59
CA ASP A 47 8.28 -12.43 -7.20
C ASP A 47 8.17 -11.16 -6.35
N LEU A 48 9.11 -10.24 -6.53
CA LEU A 48 9.05 -8.97 -5.80
C LEU A 48 7.81 -8.18 -6.20
N LEU A 49 7.49 -8.14 -7.49
CA LEU A 49 6.29 -7.44 -7.95
C LEU A 49 5.03 -8.03 -7.30
N ASN A 50 4.94 -9.37 -7.24
CA ASN A 50 3.80 -10.01 -6.61
C ASN A 50 3.71 -9.69 -5.13
N ASN A 51 4.85 -9.65 -4.43
CA ASN A 51 4.88 -9.28 -3.02
C ASN A 51 4.44 -7.83 -2.82
N LEU A 52 4.85 -6.93 -3.71
CA LEU A 52 4.45 -5.53 -3.62
C LEU A 52 2.95 -5.36 -3.89
N ARG A 53 2.39 -6.14 -4.81
CA ARG A 53 0.95 -6.12 -5.06
C ARG A 53 0.17 -6.61 -3.85
N GLU A 54 0.67 -7.62 -3.16
CA GLU A 54 0.04 -8.11 -1.93
C GLU A 54 0.11 -7.05 -0.84
N LEU A 55 1.24 -6.35 -0.74
CA LEU A 55 1.38 -5.26 0.21
C LEU A 55 0.36 -4.16 -0.08
N LEU A 56 0.21 -3.79 -1.34
CA LEU A 56 -0.77 -2.78 -1.74
C LEU A 56 -2.18 -3.22 -1.37
N ALA A 57 -2.53 -4.47 -1.69
CA ALA A 57 -3.85 -4.99 -1.37
C ALA A 57 -4.10 -4.99 0.14
N ALA A 58 -3.10 -5.33 0.94
CA ALA A 58 -3.24 -5.32 2.40
C ALA A 58 -3.48 -3.90 2.92
N ARG A 59 -2.78 -2.92 2.36
CA ARG A 59 -2.96 -1.52 2.75
C ARG A 59 -4.32 -0.99 2.34
N GLU A 60 -4.82 -1.41 1.19
CA GLU A 60 -6.16 -1.03 0.76
C GLU A 60 -7.23 -1.61 1.67
N ARG A 61 -7.07 -2.89 2.06
CA ARG A 61 -7.99 -3.52 3.01
C ARG A 61 -7.97 -2.80 4.36
N ARG A 62 -6.79 -2.38 4.81
CA ARG A 62 -6.68 -1.63 6.06
C ARG A 62 -7.43 -0.31 5.96
N LEU A 63 -7.30 0.40 4.85
CA LEU A 63 -8.05 1.66 4.68
C LEU A 63 -9.54 1.41 4.77
N LEU A 64 -10.04 0.36 4.10
CA LEU A 64 -11.46 0.04 4.16
C LEU A 64 -11.91 -0.23 5.60
N ARG A 65 -11.10 -0.95 6.38
CA ARG A 65 -11.43 -1.21 7.78
C ARG A 65 -11.47 0.09 8.59
N VAL A 66 -10.47 0.95 8.36
CA VAL A 66 -10.38 2.22 9.08
C VAL A 66 -11.58 3.10 8.74
N LEU A 67 -11.98 3.13 7.46
CA LEU A 67 -13.12 3.93 7.04
C LEU A 67 -14.43 3.43 7.65
N SER A 68 -14.52 2.14 7.95
CA SER A 68 -15.71 1.54 8.53
C SER A 68 -15.73 1.56 10.05
N TRP A 69 -14.65 2.04 10.70
CA TRP A 69 -14.62 2.12 12.16
C TRP A 69 -15.71 3.06 12.64
N PRO A 70 -16.46 2.67 13.67
CA PRO A 70 -17.41 3.61 14.27
C PRO A 70 -16.65 4.78 14.89
N SER A 71 -17.21 5.96 14.77
CA SER A 71 -16.60 7.12 15.38
C SER A 71 -16.73 7.03 16.88
N ARG A 72 -15.60 7.00 17.57
CA ARG A 72 -15.62 6.94 19.02
C ARG A 72 -16.07 8.24 19.63
N ASP A 73 -15.96 9.30 18.89
CA ASP A 73 -16.40 10.61 19.36
C ASP A 73 -17.90 10.64 19.55
N ASN A 74 -18.63 9.78 18.84
CA ASN A 74 -20.08 9.69 18.94
C ASN A 74 -20.53 8.66 19.97
N ALA A 75 -19.59 7.96 20.58
CA ALA A 75 -19.95 6.89 21.52
C ALA A 75 -20.22 7.39 22.91
N ALA A 76 -20.12 8.66 23.14
CA ALA A 76 -20.33 9.25 24.46
C ALA A 76 -21.76 9.03 24.96
#